data_72e72ec79949ce81b504d3457bef41b3
#
_entry.id   72e72ec79949ce81b504d3457bef41b3
#
_cell.length_a   1.000
_cell.length_b   1.000
_cell.length_c   1.000
_cell.angle_alpha   90.00
_cell.angle_beta   90.00
_cell.angle_gamma   90.00
#
_symmetry.space_group_name_H-M   'P 1'
#
loop_
_entity.id
_entity.type
_entity.pdbx_description
1 polymer ?
#
loop_
_entity_poly.entity_id
_entity_poly.type
_entity_poly.pdbx_seq_one_letter_code
_entity_poly.pdbx_strand_id
1 'polypeptide(L)'
;MTDERTPGIRLPSLRELSREQRDLLEEAVGSRLLVTGPPGSGKTIMALHRAEKLLRANRISKLLTFNKVLTAYVTNAMQSLGLPSQSASTYHSWAWRWHSETFGGRPPTRNDDQYDIDWMAIARRLQQVPEQEAQYLFIDEGQDFPKTFYQVLDLIRPTDLTVFADENQRITPINSTIEEIRTALDIDVDDVIELRKNYRNTRPIAEVAARFHVRGIDTGIPELPDRLGTTPSYHALGTLQEQCVFITRYARNNPSLEIGVFVQRRDRQPQVFSCIQSNIQSNSPTISIHMYMQGDAQHGDAVALRMGLAGIKVLNDKSAKGTEFDTVFLVDVDTRKTNSHDEDAMTMFVLCSRPRTSLYFLGNASAFPDSLARARDLIECA
;
A
#
# COMPACT_ATOMS: atom_id res chain seq x y z
N MET A 1 22.11 -24.34 -6.99
CA MET A 1 20.66 -24.44 -6.77
C MET A 1 20.13 -23.02 -6.83
N THR A 2 19.56 -22.64 -7.95
CA THR A 2 18.96 -21.32 -8.17
C THR A 2 17.68 -21.27 -7.34
N ASP A 3 17.68 -20.38 -6.35
CA ASP A 3 16.48 -20.04 -5.55
C ASP A 3 15.45 -19.42 -6.52
N GLU A 4 14.57 -20.25 -7.07
CA GLU A 4 13.40 -19.79 -7.82
C GLU A 4 12.50 -19.06 -6.81
N ARG A 5 12.66 -17.75 -6.72
CA ARG A 5 11.78 -16.90 -5.91
C ARG A 5 10.36 -17.08 -6.44
N THR A 6 9.55 -17.80 -5.66
CA THR A 6 8.12 -17.92 -5.92
C THR A 6 7.52 -16.51 -5.97
N PRO A 7 6.76 -16.16 -7.05
CA PRO A 7 6.13 -14.85 -7.13
C PRO A 7 5.16 -14.66 -5.96
N GLY A 8 5.38 -13.66 -5.13
CA GLY A 8 4.45 -13.37 -4.04
C GLY A 8 5.10 -12.67 -2.84
N ILE A 9 4.25 -12.24 -1.92
CA ILE A 9 4.67 -11.76 -0.60
C ILE A 9 5.41 -12.90 0.12
N ARG A 10 6.68 -12.69 0.48
CA ARG A 10 7.35 -13.62 1.38
C ARG A 10 6.74 -13.47 2.77
N LEU A 11 5.96 -14.46 3.18
CA LEU A 11 5.48 -14.52 4.55
C LEU A 11 6.63 -14.97 5.45
N PRO A 12 7.02 -14.18 6.45
CA PRO A 12 7.98 -14.63 7.46
C PRO A 12 7.38 -15.80 8.23
N SER A 13 8.20 -16.75 8.63
CA SER A 13 7.77 -17.82 9.53
C SER A 13 7.38 -17.22 10.89
N LEU A 14 6.56 -17.93 11.68
CA LEU A 14 6.17 -17.46 13.01
C LEU A 14 7.37 -17.19 13.94
N ARG A 15 8.53 -17.80 13.69
CA ARG A 15 9.75 -17.57 14.46
C ARG A 15 10.44 -16.25 14.12
N GLU A 16 10.22 -15.73 12.93
CA GLU A 16 10.76 -14.46 12.46
C GLU A 16 9.92 -13.26 12.90
N LEU A 17 8.72 -13.50 13.41
CA LEU A 17 7.82 -12.44 13.88
C LEU A 17 8.32 -11.82 15.20
N SER A 18 8.11 -10.52 15.37
CA SER A 18 8.34 -9.83 16.64
C SER A 18 7.39 -10.30 17.74
N ARG A 19 7.68 -9.90 18.97
CA ARG A 19 6.77 -10.17 20.09
C ARG A 19 5.39 -9.54 19.85
N GLU A 20 5.33 -8.26 19.49
CA GLU A 20 4.07 -7.55 19.19
C GLU A 20 3.27 -8.23 18.07
N GLN A 21 3.95 -8.70 17.03
CA GLN A 21 3.31 -9.43 15.93
C GLN A 21 2.79 -10.80 16.38
N ARG A 22 3.50 -11.52 17.26
CA ARG A 22 3.02 -12.78 17.82
C ARG A 22 1.84 -12.57 18.76
N ASP A 23 1.91 -11.56 19.65
CA ASP A 23 0.83 -11.22 20.57
C ASP A 23 -0.47 -10.93 19.78
N LEU A 24 -0.37 -10.16 18.67
CA LEU A 24 -1.51 -9.94 17.76
C LEU A 24 -2.07 -11.24 17.16
N LEU A 25 -1.22 -12.23 16.85
CA LEU A 25 -1.69 -13.52 16.32
C LEU A 25 -2.31 -14.41 17.39
N GLU A 26 -1.99 -14.20 18.67
CA GLU A 26 -2.59 -14.90 19.79
C GLU A 26 -3.99 -14.40 20.11
N GLU A 27 -4.34 -13.18 19.67
CA GLU A 27 -5.69 -12.64 19.84
C GLU A 27 -6.77 -13.63 19.35
N ALA A 28 -7.84 -13.71 20.13
CA ALA A 28 -8.92 -14.66 19.87
C ALA A 28 -9.56 -14.46 18.49
N VAL A 29 -10.07 -15.54 17.93
CA VAL A 29 -11.01 -15.47 16.81
C VAL A 29 -12.35 -14.95 17.35
N GLY A 30 -12.91 -13.98 16.65
CA GLY A 30 -14.13 -13.29 17.08
C GLY A 30 -13.86 -11.94 17.76
N SER A 31 -12.62 -11.46 17.71
CA SER A 31 -12.26 -10.15 18.26
C SER A 31 -12.51 -9.02 17.27
N ARG A 32 -12.76 -7.82 17.80
CA ARG A 32 -12.66 -6.55 17.07
C ARG A 32 -11.34 -5.89 17.41
N LEU A 33 -10.47 -5.74 16.42
CA LEU A 33 -9.12 -5.23 16.62
C LEU A 33 -8.85 -4.03 15.72
N LEU A 34 -8.22 -3.01 16.28
CA LEU A 34 -7.61 -1.92 15.54
C LEU A 34 -6.10 -2.00 15.73
N VAL A 35 -5.39 -2.23 14.64
CA VAL A 35 -3.94 -2.38 14.61
C VAL A 35 -3.33 -1.19 13.88
N THR A 36 -2.54 -0.41 14.58
CA THR A 36 -1.84 0.74 14.02
C THR A 36 -0.36 0.44 13.83
N GLY A 37 0.30 1.23 13.00
CA GLY A 37 1.75 1.13 12.84
C GLY A 37 2.25 1.76 11.54
N PRO A 38 3.54 2.09 11.50
CA PRO A 38 4.16 2.74 10.35
C PRO A 38 4.25 1.82 9.13
N PRO A 39 4.62 2.36 7.95
CA PRO A 39 4.98 1.54 6.81
C PRO A 39 6.08 0.55 7.18
N GLY A 40 5.95 -0.69 6.70
CA GLY A 40 6.95 -1.72 6.95
C GLY A 40 6.85 -2.42 8.32
N SER A 41 5.87 -2.10 9.16
CA SER A 41 5.64 -2.80 10.45
C SER A 41 5.00 -4.20 10.29
N GLY A 42 4.61 -4.57 9.07
CA GLY A 42 4.08 -5.90 8.77
C GLY A 42 2.56 -6.02 8.85
N LYS A 43 1.79 -4.92 8.84
CA LYS A 43 0.32 -4.93 8.89
C LYS A 43 -0.31 -5.92 7.91
N THR A 44 -0.01 -5.81 6.63
CA THR A 44 -0.50 -6.72 5.58
C THR A 44 -0.08 -8.18 5.83
N ILE A 45 1.14 -8.39 6.33
CA ILE A 45 1.64 -9.73 6.71
C ILE A 45 0.81 -10.31 7.85
N MET A 46 0.48 -9.51 8.86
CA MET A 46 -0.37 -9.92 9.97
C MET A 46 -1.79 -10.25 9.52
N ALA A 47 -2.35 -9.47 8.58
CA ALA A 47 -3.64 -9.80 7.97
C ALA A 47 -3.63 -11.18 7.29
N LEU A 48 -2.56 -11.51 6.56
CA LEU A 48 -2.39 -12.80 5.89
C LEU A 48 -2.24 -13.96 6.89
N HIS A 49 -1.44 -13.80 7.95
CA HIS A 49 -1.30 -14.83 8.99
C HIS A 49 -2.62 -15.06 9.76
N ARG A 50 -3.37 -14.00 10.07
CA ARG A 50 -4.70 -14.16 10.68
C ARG A 50 -5.68 -14.85 9.75
N ALA A 51 -5.64 -14.53 8.44
CA ALA A 51 -6.46 -15.21 7.44
C ALA A 51 -6.12 -16.72 7.33
N GLU A 52 -4.83 -17.05 7.38
CA GLU A 52 -4.38 -18.45 7.42
C GLU A 52 -4.83 -19.16 8.72
N LYS A 53 -4.76 -18.50 9.88
CA LYS A 53 -5.26 -19.03 11.16
C LYS A 53 -6.76 -19.35 11.08
N LEU A 54 -7.57 -18.46 10.49
CA LEU A 54 -9.01 -18.70 10.28
C LEU A 54 -9.27 -19.86 9.31
N LEU A 55 -8.51 -19.93 8.21
CA LEU A 55 -8.63 -21.03 7.25
C LEU A 55 -8.39 -22.40 7.92
N ARG A 56 -7.38 -22.50 8.79
CA ARG A 56 -7.11 -23.73 9.58
C ARG A 56 -8.26 -24.09 10.51
N ALA A 57 -9.07 -23.11 10.92
CA ALA A 57 -10.29 -23.30 11.70
C ALA A 57 -11.55 -23.50 10.83
N ASN A 58 -11.38 -23.75 9.51
CA ASN A 58 -12.46 -23.85 8.52
C ASN A 58 -13.32 -22.58 8.42
N ARG A 59 -12.72 -21.40 8.62
CA ARG A 59 -13.35 -20.08 8.46
C ARG A 59 -12.70 -19.36 7.32
N ILE A 60 -13.50 -18.87 6.38
CA ILE A 60 -13.01 -18.09 5.24
C ILE A 60 -13.18 -16.61 5.55
N SER A 61 -12.05 -15.90 5.59
CA SER A 61 -12.04 -14.45 5.77
C SER A 61 -12.03 -13.71 4.44
N LYS A 62 -12.43 -12.42 4.48
CA LYS A 62 -12.28 -11.47 3.39
C LYS A 62 -11.27 -10.40 3.80
N LEU A 63 -10.29 -10.15 2.95
CA LEU A 63 -9.35 -9.05 3.11
C LEU A 63 -9.74 -7.92 2.14
N LEU A 64 -10.15 -6.81 2.71
CA LEU A 64 -10.53 -5.61 1.98
C LEU A 64 -9.34 -4.68 1.86
N THR A 65 -9.08 -4.21 0.64
CA THR A 65 -8.02 -3.25 0.36
C THR A 65 -8.60 -2.04 -0.38
N PHE A 66 -7.89 -0.92 -0.33
CA PHE A 66 -8.38 0.29 -0.98
C PHE A 66 -8.15 0.27 -2.50
N ASN A 67 -6.97 -0.15 -2.98
CA ASN A 67 -6.60 -0.05 -4.39
C ASN A 67 -6.41 -1.41 -5.07
N LYS A 68 -6.59 -1.44 -6.40
CA LYS A 68 -6.52 -2.66 -7.21
C LYS A 68 -5.12 -3.28 -7.25
N VAL A 69 -4.06 -2.47 -7.16
CA VAL A 69 -2.67 -2.97 -7.21
C VAL A 69 -2.37 -3.76 -5.94
N LEU A 70 -2.72 -3.22 -4.78
CA LEU A 70 -2.60 -3.93 -3.51
C LEU A 70 -3.49 -5.18 -3.49
N THR A 71 -4.74 -5.08 -3.99
CA THR A 71 -5.63 -6.25 -4.09
C THR A 71 -4.98 -7.37 -4.90
N ALA A 72 -4.44 -7.08 -6.08
CA ALA A 72 -3.79 -8.09 -6.94
C ALA A 72 -2.58 -8.72 -6.23
N TYR A 73 -1.77 -7.91 -5.55
CA TYR A 73 -0.61 -8.36 -4.79
C TYR A 73 -0.99 -9.31 -3.66
N VAL A 74 -1.98 -8.93 -2.84
CA VAL A 74 -2.49 -9.72 -1.72
C VAL A 74 -3.19 -10.99 -2.21
N THR A 75 -3.95 -10.93 -3.32
CA THR A 75 -4.62 -12.11 -3.90
C THR A 75 -3.62 -13.21 -4.21
N ASN A 76 -2.49 -12.87 -4.82
CA ASN A 76 -1.44 -13.85 -5.12
C ASN A 76 -0.87 -14.50 -3.84
N ALA A 77 -0.66 -13.70 -2.79
CA ALA A 77 -0.19 -14.22 -1.51
C ALA A 77 -1.23 -15.12 -0.83
N MET A 78 -2.51 -14.75 -0.83
CA MET A 78 -3.58 -15.57 -0.27
C MET A 78 -3.75 -16.90 -1.00
N GLN A 79 -3.64 -16.89 -2.33
CA GLN A 79 -3.65 -18.13 -3.13
C GLN A 79 -2.50 -19.07 -2.77
N SER A 80 -1.29 -18.55 -2.53
CA SER A 80 -0.15 -19.37 -2.10
C SER A 80 -0.35 -20.00 -0.71
N LEU A 81 -1.24 -19.43 0.10
CA LEU A 81 -1.68 -19.98 1.40
C LEU A 81 -2.86 -20.94 1.29
N GLY A 82 -3.36 -21.22 0.09
CA GLY A 82 -4.54 -22.06 -0.14
C GLY A 82 -5.88 -21.38 0.11
N LEU A 83 -5.90 -20.06 0.31
CA LEU A 83 -7.13 -19.29 0.41
C LEU A 83 -7.79 -19.11 -0.98
N PRO A 84 -9.13 -19.11 -1.07
CA PRO A 84 -9.84 -18.86 -2.32
C PRO A 84 -9.45 -17.49 -2.92
N SER A 85 -9.36 -17.38 -4.24
CA SER A 85 -9.00 -16.13 -4.94
C SER A 85 -9.93 -14.95 -4.60
N GLN A 86 -11.18 -15.23 -4.28
CA GLN A 86 -12.17 -14.24 -3.85
C GLN A 86 -12.04 -13.80 -2.39
N SER A 87 -11.05 -14.29 -1.65
CA SER A 87 -10.80 -13.88 -0.26
C SER A 87 -10.20 -12.48 -0.16
N ALA A 88 -9.58 -11.96 -1.22
CA ALA A 88 -9.17 -10.55 -1.31
C ALA A 88 -10.07 -9.81 -2.29
N SER A 89 -10.44 -8.58 -1.98
CA SER A 89 -11.19 -7.71 -2.88
C SER A 89 -10.94 -6.23 -2.55
N THR A 90 -11.19 -5.37 -3.54
CA THR A 90 -11.29 -3.95 -3.21
C THR A 90 -12.54 -3.70 -2.36
N TYR A 91 -12.46 -2.71 -1.49
CA TYR A 91 -13.57 -2.20 -0.71
C TYR A 91 -14.86 -2.00 -1.54
N HIS A 92 -14.77 -1.30 -2.68
CA HIS A 92 -15.92 -1.07 -3.55
C HIS A 92 -16.51 -2.37 -4.11
N SER A 93 -15.66 -3.30 -4.57
CA SER A 93 -16.14 -4.58 -5.11
C SER A 93 -16.83 -5.43 -4.04
N TRP A 94 -16.31 -5.40 -2.80
CA TRP A 94 -16.95 -6.07 -1.68
C TRP A 94 -18.29 -5.41 -1.35
N ALA A 95 -18.34 -4.08 -1.22
CA ALA A 95 -19.55 -3.32 -0.87
C ALA A 95 -20.69 -3.56 -1.87
N TRP A 96 -20.37 -3.55 -3.17
CA TRP A 96 -21.34 -3.81 -4.23
C TRP A 96 -21.89 -5.23 -4.16
N ARG A 97 -21.03 -6.22 -3.96
CA ARG A 97 -21.45 -7.62 -3.85
C ARG A 97 -22.29 -7.83 -2.60
N TRP A 98 -21.78 -7.43 -1.44
CA TRP A 98 -22.47 -7.55 -0.18
C TRP A 98 -23.86 -6.88 -0.20
N HIS A 99 -23.95 -5.65 -0.74
CA HIS A 99 -25.24 -4.96 -0.85
C HIS A 99 -26.20 -5.72 -1.78
N SER A 100 -25.70 -6.24 -2.91
CA SER A 100 -26.53 -7.01 -3.85
C SER A 100 -27.05 -8.32 -3.23
N GLU A 101 -26.23 -8.99 -2.43
CA GLU A 101 -26.59 -10.22 -1.71
C GLU A 101 -27.58 -9.94 -0.58
N THR A 102 -27.44 -8.83 0.14
CA THR A 102 -28.26 -8.47 1.31
C THR A 102 -29.59 -7.84 0.93
N PHE A 103 -29.59 -6.91 -0.03
CA PHE A 103 -30.76 -6.07 -0.34
C PHE A 103 -31.30 -6.23 -1.77
N GLY A 104 -30.57 -6.93 -2.63
CA GLY A 104 -30.81 -6.93 -4.07
C GLY A 104 -30.34 -5.62 -4.74
N GLY A 105 -29.78 -5.74 -5.94
CA GLY A 105 -29.38 -4.59 -6.75
C GLY A 105 -28.18 -3.79 -6.25
N ARG A 106 -27.99 -2.62 -6.83
CA ARG A 106 -26.80 -1.76 -6.60
C ARG A 106 -26.90 -0.99 -5.28
N PRO A 107 -25.77 -0.70 -4.61
CA PRO A 107 -25.78 0.19 -3.45
C PRO A 107 -26.19 1.60 -3.85
N PRO A 108 -26.84 2.36 -2.96
CA PRO A 108 -27.10 3.77 -3.17
C PRO A 108 -25.76 4.53 -3.23
N THR A 109 -25.66 5.50 -4.13
CA THR A 109 -24.48 6.35 -4.32
C THR A 109 -24.87 7.82 -4.25
N ARG A 110 -23.89 8.69 -3.98
CA ARG A 110 -24.06 10.13 -3.98
C ARG A 110 -23.53 10.73 -5.28
N ASN A 111 -24.09 11.83 -5.71
CA ASN A 111 -23.63 12.63 -6.85
C ASN A 111 -23.42 11.83 -8.15
N ASP A 112 -24.20 10.76 -8.37
CA ASP A 112 -24.05 9.83 -9.52
C ASP A 112 -22.64 9.22 -9.67
N ASP A 113 -21.83 9.27 -8.61
CA ASP A 113 -20.50 8.63 -8.57
C ASP A 113 -20.61 7.22 -7.98
N GLN A 114 -20.38 6.21 -8.82
CA GLN A 114 -20.39 4.80 -8.41
C GLN A 114 -19.41 4.45 -7.29
N TYR A 115 -18.41 5.29 -7.03
CA TYR A 115 -17.43 5.11 -5.97
C TYR A 115 -17.81 5.84 -4.68
N ASP A 116 -18.75 6.78 -4.73
CA ASP A 116 -19.26 7.48 -3.54
C ASP A 116 -20.50 6.80 -2.98
N ILE A 117 -20.31 5.69 -2.27
CA ILE A 117 -21.38 4.88 -1.67
C ILE A 117 -22.05 5.67 -0.52
N ASP A 118 -23.39 5.78 -0.55
CA ASP A 118 -24.16 6.36 0.57
C ASP A 118 -24.37 5.35 1.71
N TRP A 119 -23.35 5.21 2.54
CA TRP A 119 -23.36 4.31 3.70
C TRP A 119 -24.46 4.65 4.71
N MET A 120 -24.87 5.92 4.83
CA MET A 120 -25.95 6.33 5.72
C MET A 120 -27.33 5.86 5.21
N ALA A 121 -27.52 5.81 3.90
CA ALA A 121 -28.72 5.22 3.32
C ALA A 121 -28.76 3.70 3.55
N ILE A 122 -27.59 3.03 3.47
CA ILE A 122 -27.46 1.61 3.78
C ILE A 122 -27.73 1.33 5.26
N ALA A 123 -27.20 2.13 6.18
CA ALA A 123 -27.44 1.99 7.63
C ALA A 123 -28.94 2.01 7.98
N ARG A 124 -29.71 2.91 7.36
CA ARG A 124 -31.17 2.97 7.57
C ARG A 124 -31.90 1.71 7.12
N ARG A 125 -31.43 1.07 6.04
CA ARG A 125 -32.00 -0.18 5.53
C ARG A 125 -31.65 -1.39 6.39
N LEU A 126 -30.44 -1.43 6.98
CA LEU A 126 -29.97 -2.53 7.85
C LEU A 126 -30.85 -2.74 9.07
N GLN A 127 -31.47 -1.68 9.59
CA GLN A 127 -32.40 -1.79 10.72
C GLN A 127 -33.63 -2.68 10.44
N GLN A 128 -33.90 -3.00 9.18
CA GLN A 128 -35.05 -3.79 8.73
C GLN A 128 -34.65 -5.20 8.25
N VAL A 129 -33.37 -5.57 8.34
CA VAL A 129 -32.85 -6.85 7.82
C VAL A 129 -32.57 -7.79 8.99
N PRO A 130 -32.83 -9.11 8.83
CA PRO A 130 -32.46 -10.13 9.81
C PRO A 130 -30.95 -10.16 10.04
N GLU A 131 -30.56 -10.79 11.14
CA GLU A 131 -29.14 -11.00 11.47
C GLU A 131 -28.37 -11.61 10.29
N GLN A 132 -27.19 -11.05 10.01
CA GLN A 132 -26.37 -11.43 8.87
C GLN A 132 -25.60 -12.72 9.17
N GLU A 133 -25.22 -13.46 8.12
CA GLU A 133 -24.30 -14.59 8.26
C GLU A 133 -22.95 -14.15 8.84
N ALA A 134 -22.29 -15.06 9.54
CA ALA A 134 -20.97 -14.84 10.13
C ALA A 134 -19.96 -14.32 9.11
N GLN A 135 -19.41 -13.15 9.35
CA GLN A 135 -18.40 -12.55 8.51
C GLN A 135 -17.07 -12.40 9.25
N TYR A 136 -15.98 -12.73 8.55
CA TYR A 136 -14.61 -12.61 9.03
C TYR A 136 -13.90 -11.61 8.12
N LEU A 137 -13.72 -10.37 8.61
CA LEU A 137 -13.24 -9.26 7.79
C LEU A 137 -11.90 -8.74 8.28
N PHE A 138 -10.96 -8.63 7.36
CA PHE A 138 -9.72 -7.88 7.53
C PHE A 138 -9.74 -6.67 6.62
N ILE A 139 -9.32 -5.52 7.13
CA ILE A 139 -9.25 -4.27 6.37
C ILE A 139 -7.82 -3.80 6.40
N ASP A 140 -7.17 -3.76 5.25
CA ASP A 140 -5.83 -3.18 5.10
C ASP A 140 -5.93 -1.74 4.56
N GLU A 141 -5.02 -0.88 5.00
CA GLU A 141 -5.05 0.56 4.73
C GLU A 141 -6.36 1.22 5.19
N GLY A 142 -6.84 0.85 6.38
CA GLY A 142 -8.14 1.26 6.90
C GLY A 142 -8.37 2.77 6.97
N GLN A 143 -7.31 3.58 7.09
CA GLN A 143 -7.42 5.04 7.04
C GLN A 143 -7.97 5.59 5.71
N ASP A 144 -8.00 4.79 4.63
CA ASP A 144 -8.52 5.21 3.33
C ASP A 144 -10.02 4.99 3.15
N PHE A 145 -10.71 4.44 4.15
CA PHE A 145 -12.15 4.20 4.09
C PHE A 145 -12.91 5.28 4.85
N PRO A 146 -14.14 5.62 4.43
CA PRO A 146 -14.91 6.66 5.08
C PRO A 146 -15.41 6.23 6.48
N LYS A 147 -15.49 7.15 7.42
CA LYS A 147 -16.04 6.93 8.76
C LYS A 147 -17.41 6.23 8.74
N THR A 148 -18.28 6.63 7.81
CA THR A 148 -19.62 6.06 7.66
C THR A 148 -19.62 4.58 7.30
N PHE A 149 -18.56 4.09 6.65
CA PHE A 149 -18.37 2.66 6.42
C PHE A 149 -18.17 1.89 7.73
N TYR A 150 -17.34 2.40 8.63
CA TYR A 150 -17.12 1.78 9.94
C TYR A 150 -18.37 1.77 10.80
N GLN A 151 -19.18 2.82 10.75
CA GLN A 151 -20.49 2.85 11.40
C GLN A 151 -21.44 1.77 10.87
N VAL A 152 -21.40 1.48 9.58
CA VAL A 152 -22.16 0.38 8.99
C VAL A 152 -21.58 -0.97 9.39
N LEU A 153 -20.27 -1.13 9.44
CA LEU A 153 -19.63 -2.36 9.94
C LEU A 153 -20.01 -2.68 11.38
N ASP A 154 -20.14 -1.65 12.23
CA ASP A 154 -20.62 -1.86 13.59
C ASP A 154 -22.06 -2.40 13.64
N LEU A 155 -22.94 -1.92 12.74
CA LEU A 155 -24.29 -2.44 12.60
C LEU A 155 -24.34 -3.87 12.02
N ILE A 156 -23.46 -4.21 11.09
CA ILE A 156 -23.35 -5.56 10.50
C ILE A 156 -22.84 -6.58 11.55
N ARG A 157 -22.02 -6.13 12.50
CA ARG A 157 -21.40 -6.95 13.54
C ARG A 157 -20.66 -8.17 13.00
N PRO A 158 -19.57 -7.97 12.20
CA PRO A 158 -18.76 -9.09 11.76
C PRO A 158 -18.32 -9.96 12.94
N THR A 159 -18.26 -11.27 12.72
CA THR A 159 -17.84 -12.24 13.77
C THR A 159 -16.38 -12.02 14.16
N ASP A 160 -15.52 -11.64 13.21
CA ASP A 160 -14.13 -11.21 13.44
C ASP A 160 -13.86 -9.98 12.58
N LEU A 161 -13.31 -8.96 13.17
CA LEU A 161 -12.94 -7.73 12.47
C LEU A 161 -11.57 -7.26 12.91
N THR A 162 -10.61 -7.20 12.00
CA THR A 162 -9.32 -6.56 12.25
C THR A 162 -9.07 -5.46 11.23
N VAL A 163 -8.90 -4.23 11.70
CA VAL A 163 -8.57 -3.07 10.88
C VAL A 163 -7.11 -2.72 11.07
N PHE A 164 -6.35 -2.67 9.98
CA PHE A 164 -4.97 -2.21 9.94
C PHE A 164 -4.91 -0.82 9.33
N ALA A 165 -4.34 0.15 10.04
CA ALA A 165 -4.33 1.55 9.64
C ALA A 165 -3.02 2.28 9.97
N ASP A 166 -2.77 3.38 9.23
CA ASP A 166 -1.66 4.31 9.46
C ASP A 166 -2.06 5.72 9.03
N GLU A 167 -2.25 6.63 9.98
CA GLU A 167 -2.71 7.99 9.70
C GLU A 167 -1.73 8.81 8.86
N ASN A 168 -0.42 8.56 8.97
CA ASN A 168 0.58 9.22 8.15
C ASN A 168 0.55 8.81 6.67
N GLN A 169 -0.28 7.83 6.30
CA GLN A 169 -0.53 7.41 4.93
C GLN A 169 -1.88 7.88 4.36
N ARG A 170 -2.54 8.86 4.95
CA ARG A 170 -3.80 9.45 4.46
C ARG A 170 -3.54 10.39 3.28
N ILE A 171 -3.38 9.84 2.09
CA ILE A 171 -3.15 10.61 0.84
C ILE A 171 -4.38 10.63 -0.09
N THR A 172 -5.51 10.13 0.37
CA THR A 172 -6.77 10.07 -0.37
C THR A 172 -7.76 11.12 0.12
N PRO A 173 -8.66 11.64 -0.74
CA PRO A 173 -9.66 12.64 -0.32
C PRO A 173 -10.69 12.09 0.68
N ILE A 174 -11.01 10.80 0.57
CA ILE A 174 -11.91 10.10 1.50
C ILE A 174 -11.03 9.31 2.44
N ASN A 175 -11.08 9.61 3.73
CA ASN A 175 -10.25 8.97 4.75
C ASN A 175 -10.92 9.04 6.12
N SER A 176 -10.37 8.29 7.08
CA SER A 176 -10.72 8.33 8.49
C SER A 176 -9.47 8.44 9.35
N THR A 177 -9.58 9.11 10.49
CA THR A 177 -8.56 9.10 11.53
C THR A 177 -8.62 7.79 12.32
N ILE A 178 -7.55 7.45 13.03
CA ILE A 178 -7.54 6.30 13.96
C ILE A 178 -8.66 6.48 15.00
N GLU A 179 -8.81 7.69 15.53
CA GLU A 179 -9.86 8.01 16.51
C GLU A 179 -11.27 7.84 15.95
N GLU A 180 -11.50 8.20 14.68
CA GLU A 180 -12.80 8.00 14.03
C GLU A 180 -13.12 6.52 13.80
N ILE A 181 -12.12 5.72 13.44
CA ILE A 181 -12.26 4.27 13.27
C ILE A 181 -12.56 3.63 14.61
N ARG A 182 -11.76 3.94 15.64
CA ARG A 182 -11.89 3.44 17.01
C ARG A 182 -13.27 3.71 17.57
N THR A 183 -13.70 4.97 17.51
CA THR A 183 -15.01 5.40 18.02
C THR A 183 -16.16 4.73 17.25
N ALA A 184 -16.06 4.60 15.92
CA ALA A 184 -17.10 4.00 15.12
C ALA A 184 -17.24 2.49 15.36
N LEU A 185 -16.19 1.81 15.81
CA LEU A 185 -16.17 0.37 16.09
C LEU A 185 -16.28 0.04 17.59
N ASP A 186 -16.46 1.04 18.44
CA ASP A 186 -16.55 0.89 19.91
C ASP A 186 -15.34 0.11 20.47
N ILE A 187 -14.12 0.54 20.10
CA ILE A 187 -12.86 -0.03 20.57
C ILE A 187 -12.23 0.93 21.59
N ASP A 188 -11.87 0.44 22.76
CA ASP A 188 -11.19 1.25 23.76
C ASP A 188 -9.77 1.65 23.32
N VAL A 189 -9.28 2.81 23.80
CA VAL A 189 -7.94 3.31 23.43
C VAL A 189 -6.83 2.34 23.85
N ASP A 190 -7.02 1.66 24.97
CA ASP A 190 -6.06 0.70 25.52
C ASP A 190 -6.06 -0.64 24.75
N ASP A 191 -7.09 -0.91 23.93
CA ASP A 191 -7.22 -2.09 23.09
C ASP A 191 -6.65 -1.89 21.67
N VAL A 192 -6.13 -0.69 21.36
CA VAL A 192 -5.45 -0.42 20.09
C VAL A 192 -4.06 -1.04 20.10
N ILE A 193 -3.82 -1.99 19.20
CA ILE A 193 -2.52 -2.66 19.10
C ILE A 193 -1.59 -1.83 18.22
N GLU A 194 -0.44 -1.44 18.75
CA GLU A 194 0.55 -0.65 18.01
C GLU A 194 1.77 -1.49 17.60
N LEU A 195 1.99 -1.60 16.28
CA LEU A 195 3.20 -2.19 15.70
C LEU A 195 4.23 -1.08 15.45
N ARG A 196 5.36 -1.07 16.13
CA ARG A 196 6.30 0.07 16.13
C ARG A 196 7.46 -0.09 15.17
N LYS A 197 7.99 -1.31 15.02
CA LYS A 197 9.24 -1.55 14.31
C LYS A 197 9.04 -1.66 12.79
N ASN A 198 9.91 -0.98 12.04
CA ASN A 198 9.97 -1.11 10.58
C ASN A 198 10.89 -2.28 10.19
N TYR A 199 10.33 -3.27 9.50
CA TYR A 199 11.06 -4.47 9.02
C TYR A 199 11.36 -4.44 7.52
N ARG A 200 10.82 -3.47 6.80
CA ARG A 200 10.92 -3.37 5.33
C ARG A 200 12.20 -2.70 4.87
N ASN A 201 12.41 -1.48 5.31
CA ASN A 201 13.44 -0.60 4.79
C ASN A 201 14.83 -0.92 5.37
N THR A 202 15.87 -0.46 4.70
CA THR A 202 17.17 -0.23 5.34
C THR A 202 17.11 1.04 6.19
N ARG A 203 18.03 1.16 7.16
CA ARG A 203 18.07 2.31 8.07
C ARG A 203 18.17 3.66 7.34
N PRO A 204 19.07 3.87 6.35
CA PRO A 204 19.14 5.15 5.64
C PRO A 204 17.84 5.54 4.93
N ILE A 205 17.12 4.56 4.35
CA ILE A 205 15.82 4.79 3.71
C ILE A 205 14.77 5.18 4.75
N ALA A 206 14.72 4.48 5.89
CA ALA A 206 13.77 4.78 6.96
C ALA A 206 14.02 6.16 7.57
N GLU A 207 15.28 6.57 7.71
CA GLU A 207 15.67 7.91 8.19
C GLU A 207 15.17 9.01 7.23
N VAL A 208 15.34 8.83 5.91
CA VAL A 208 14.80 9.76 4.91
C VAL A 208 13.27 9.81 4.97
N ALA A 209 12.60 8.65 5.02
CA ALA A 209 11.15 8.62 5.13
C ALA A 209 10.65 9.33 6.40
N ALA A 210 11.31 9.13 7.55
CA ALA A 210 10.93 9.74 8.83
C ALA A 210 10.98 11.29 8.81
N ARG A 211 11.78 11.91 7.92
CA ARG A 211 11.78 13.38 7.75
C ARG A 211 10.48 13.94 7.18
N PHE A 212 9.72 13.08 6.51
CA PHE A 212 8.42 13.44 5.94
C PHE A 212 7.23 13.05 6.83
N HIS A 213 7.48 12.46 7.99
CA HIS A 213 6.44 12.15 8.97
C HIS A 213 5.79 13.44 9.48
N VAL A 214 4.45 13.48 9.44
CA VAL A 214 3.68 14.65 9.93
C VAL A 214 3.46 14.48 11.44
N ARG A 215 4.01 15.42 12.22
CA ARG A 215 3.89 15.41 13.68
C ARG A 215 2.47 15.80 14.12
N GLY A 216 2.04 15.29 15.27
CA GLY A 216 0.71 15.57 15.85
C GLY A 216 -0.40 14.66 15.35
N ILE A 217 -0.07 13.65 14.54
CA ILE A 217 -0.94 12.54 14.21
C ILE A 217 -0.67 11.41 15.23
N ASP A 218 -1.72 10.71 15.68
CA ASP A 218 -1.70 9.74 16.80
C ASP A 218 -0.90 8.44 16.52
N THR A 219 -0.05 8.43 15.52
CA THR A 219 0.89 7.35 15.25
C THR A 219 2.30 7.79 15.62
N GLY A 220 2.94 7.07 16.52
CA GLY A 220 4.31 7.33 16.97
C GLY A 220 5.32 7.35 15.81
N ILE A 221 6.48 7.99 16.03
CA ILE A 221 7.60 7.93 15.07
C ILE A 221 8.05 6.46 14.93
N PRO A 222 8.17 5.94 13.69
CA PRO A 222 8.60 4.56 13.48
C PRO A 222 9.95 4.26 14.16
N GLU A 223 10.07 3.11 14.80
CA GLU A 223 11.36 2.62 15.24
C GLU A 223 12.22 2.32 14.01
N LEU A 224 13.43 2.90 13.98
CA LEU A 224 14.34 2.70 12.87
C LEU A 224 14.83 1.25 12.80
N PRO A 225 14.92 0.68 11.60
CA PRO A 225 15.43 -0.67 11.42
C PRO A 225 16.94 -0.73 11.70
N ASP A 226 17.42 -1.90 12.14
CA ASP A 226 18.84 -2.17 12.32
C ASP A 226 19.56 -2.48 10.99
N ARG A 227 18.80 -2.76 9.93
CA ARG A 227 19.32 -3.19 8.64
C ARG A 227 20.06 -2.07 7.92
N LEU A 228 21.36 -2.25 7.73
CA LEU A 228 22.20 -1.34 6.96
C LEU A 228 21.86 -1.38 5.46
N GLY A 229 22.23 -0.33 4.73
CA GLY A 229 22.00 -0.21 3.30
C GLY A 229 22.68 1.01 2.69
N THR A 230 22.45 1.21 1.39
CA THR A 230 22.98 2.38 0.68
C THR A 230 22.22 3.64 1.07
N THR A 231 22.93 4.75 1.18
CA THR A 231 22.33 6.07 1.37
C THR A 231 21.48 6.44 0.15
N PRO A 232 20.24 6.92 0.33
CA PRO A 232 19.45 7.47 -0.76
C PRO A 232 20.18 8.60 -1.48
N SER A 233 20.05 8.68 -2.82
CA SER A 233 20.80 9.66 -3.61
C SER A 233 19.91 10.41 -4.59
N TYR A 234 20.25 11.70 -4.82
CA TYR A 234 19.67 12.55 -5.84
C TYR A 234 20.64 12.68 -7.02
N HIS A 235 20.13 12.43 -8.24
CA HIS A 235 20.86 12.53 -9.50
C HIS A 235 20.24 13.61 -10.39
N ALA A 236 21.03 14.64 -10.70
CA ALA A 236 20.67 15.69 -11.63
C ALA A 236 21.01 15.24 -13.06
N LEU A 237 20.04 14.70 -13.79
CA LEU A 237 20.24 14.04 -15.09
C LEU A 237 19.78 14.87 -16.30
N GLY A 238 19.51 16.17 -16.13
CA GLY A 238 19.23 17.12 -17.21
C GLY A 238 17.99 16.85 -18.06
N THR A 239 17.70 15.60 -18.43
CA THR A 239 16.59 15.22 -19.32
C THR A 239 15.91 13.95 -18.87
N LEU A 240 14.63 13.76 -19.29
CA LEU A 240 13.92 12.50 -19.09
C LEU A 240 14.66 11.31 -19.73
N GLN A 241 15.26 11.52 -20.91
CA GLN A 241 16.00 10.45 -21.59
C GLN A 241 17.16 9.94 -20.73
N GLU A 242 17.90 10.83 -20.09
CA GLU A 242 19.01 10.46 -19.21
C GLU A 242 18.53 9.75 -17.96
N GLN A 243 17.39 10.17 -17.37
CA GLN A 243 16.74 9.47 -16.26
C GLN A 243 16.35 8.04 -16.69
N CYS A 244 15.73 7.86 -17.85
CA CYS A 244 15.35 6.55 -18.39
C CYS A 244 16.56 5.65 -18.67
N VAL A 245 17.64 6.19 -19.22
CA VAL A 245 18.90 5.48 -19.43
C VAL A 245 19.51 5.01 -18.09
N PHE A 246 19.48 5.89 -17.07
CA PHE A 246 19.98 5.54 -15.73
C PHE A 246 19.18 4.37 -15.14
N ILE A 247 17.84 4.43 -15.16
CA ILE A 247 16.94 3.36 -14.67
C ILE A 247 17.22 2.06 -15.42
N THR A 248 17.28 2.10 -16.76
CA THR A 248 17.50 0.90 -17.58
C THR A 248 18.85 0.26 -17.33
N ARG A 249 19.92 1.08 -17.19
CA ARG A 249 21.25 0.60 -16.83
C ARG A 249 21.26 -0.06 -15.46
N TYR A 250 20.58 0.55 -14.48
CA TYR A 250 20.48 -0.06 -13.14
C TYR A 250 19.75 -1.41 -13.20
N ALA A 251 18.61 -1.49 -13.89
CA ALA A 251 17.84 -2.71 -14.04
C ALA A 251 18.66 -3.83 -14.73
N ARG A 252 19.44 -3.48 -15.74
CA ARG A 252 20.33 -4.42 -16.45
C ARG A 252 21.40 -5.01 -15.51
N ASN A 253 21.95 -4.19 -14.63
CA ASN A 253 22.96 -4.63 -13.66
C ASN A 253 22.33 -5.38 -12.48
N ASN A 254 21.01 -5.34 -12.31
CA ASN A 254 20.26 -5.95 -11.22
C ASN A 254 19.02 -6.69 -11.74
N PRO A 255 19.17 -7.72 -12.61
CA PRO A 255 18.05 -8.32 -13.34
C PRO A 255 17.07 -9.12 -12.47
N SER A 256 17.45 -9.45 -11.24
CA SER A 256 16.60 -10.19 -10.29
C SER A 256 15.76 -9.28 -9.40
N LEU A 257 15.93 -7.95 -9.47
CA LEU A 257 15.22 -7.03 -8.59
C LEU A 257 13.85 -6.60 -9.17
N GLU A 258 12.91 -6.40 -8.28
CA GLU A 258 11.66 -5.71 -8.57
C GLU A 258 11.87 -4.20 -8.35
N ILE A 259 11.69 -3.41 -9.42
CA ILE A 259 12.02 -1.98 -9.47
C ILE A 259 10.74 -1.17 -9.66
N GLY A 260 10.43 -0.30 -8.70
CA GLY A 260 9.37 0.69 -8.80
C GLY A 260 9.87 1.99 -9.41
N VAL A 261 9.15 2.53 -10.40
CA VAL A 261 9.36 3.86 -10.97
C VAL A 261 8.11 4.68 -10.72
N PHE A 262 8.23 5.70 -9.87
CA PHE A 262 7.07 6.48 -9.45
C PHE A 262 7.04 7.84 -10.14
N VAL A 263 5.87 8.15 -10.70
CA VAL A 263 5.60 9.35 -11.50
C VAL A 263 4.45 10.12 -10.86
N GLN A 264 4.66 11.36 -10.46
CA GLN A 264 3.60 12.15 -9.83
C GLN A 264 2.42 12.39 -10.79
N ARG A 265 2.71 12.84 -11.99
CA ARG A 265 1.71 13.26 -12.97
C ARG A 265 1.26 12.10 -13.83
N ARG A 266 -0.05 11.85 -13.84
CA ARG A 266 -0.66 10.77 -14.63
C ARG A 266 -0.39 10.92 -16.14
N ASP A 267 -0.41 12.15 -16.67
CA ASP A 267 -0.14 12.43 -18.09
C ASP A 267 1.33 12.22 -18.47
N ARG A 268 2.24 12.26 -17.50
CA ARG A 268 3.67 12.00 -17.68
C ARG A 268 4.01 10.52 -17.68
N GLN A 269 3.19 9.70 -17.02
CA GLN A 269 3.46 8.26 -16.82
C GLN A 269 3.66 7.48 -18.14
N PRO A 270 2.83 7.64 -19.20
CA PRO A 270 3.05 6.98 -20.48
C PRO A 270 4.37 7.39 -21.16
N GLN A 271 4.79 8.65 -20.99
CA GLN A 271 6.06 9.14 -21.56
C GLN A 271 7.27 8.47 -20.89
N VAL A 272 7.25 8.37 -19.56
CA VAL A 272 8.29 7.64 -18.79
C VAL A 272 8.32 6.18 -19.18
N PHE A 273 7.14 5.53 -19.26
CA PHE A 273 7.03 4.13 -19.67
C PHE A 273 7.60 3.88 -21.05
N SER A 274 7.17 4.66 -22.07
CA SER A 274 7.63 4.49 -23.45
C SER A 274 9.13 4.77 -23.60
N CYS A 275 9.66 5.75 -22.86
CA CYS A 275 11.07 6.07 -22.85
C CYS A 275 11.91 4.90 -22.30
N ILE A 276 11.53 4.34 -21.15
CA ILE A 276 12.22 3.17 -20.56
C ILE A 276 12.08 1.95 -21.49
N GLN A 277 10.88 1.71 -22.04
CA GLN A 277 10.62 0.58 -22.94
C GLN A 277 11.51 0.61 -24.19
N SER A 278 11.67 1.80 -24.80
CA SER A 278 12.55 1.96 -25.97
C SER A 278 14.02 1.68 -25.63
N ASN A 279 14.48 2.13 -24.47
CA ASN A 279 15.85 1.86 -24.00
C ASN A 279 16.07 0.35 -23.71
N ILE A 280 15.05 -0.34 -23.15
CA ILE A 280 15.11 -1.79 -22.91
C ILE A 280 15.19 -2.55 -24.25
N GLN A 281 14.31 -2.26 -25.18
CA GLN A 281 14.26 -2.94 -26.49
C GLN A 281 15.60 -2.81 -27.24
N SER A 282 16.23 -1.64 -27.14
CA SER A 282 17.52 -1.39 -27.81
C SER A 282 18.71 -2.05 -27.13
N ASN A 283 18.71 -2.22 -25.80
CA ASN A 283 19.91 -2.53 -25.03
C ASN A 283 19.78 -3.72 -24.07
N SER A 284 18.57 -4.18 -23.75
CA SER A 284 18.35 -5.19 -22.70
C SER A 284 17.00 -5.89 -22.82
N PRO A 285 16.73 -6.62 -23.92
CA PRO A 285 15.41 -7.17 -24.26
C PRO A 285 14.87 -8.19 -23.26
N THR A 286 15.68 -8.68 -22.33
CA THR A 286 15.28 -9.64 -21.28
C THR A 286 14.62 -9.00 -20.06
N ILE A 287 14.71 -7.66 -19.91
CA ILE A 287 14.10 -6.96 -18.77
C ILE A 287 12.62 -6.74 -19.05
N SER A 288 11.77 -7.20 -18.15
CA SER A 288 10.32 -6.93 -18.23
C SER A 288 10.01 -5.52 -17.74
N ILE A 289 9.07 -4.86 -18.42
CA ILE A 289 8.53 -3.58 -17.99
C ILE A 289 7.00 -3.62 -18.04
N HIS A 290 6.36 -3.12 -17.00
CA HIS A 290 4.91 -3.05 -16.88
C HIS A 290 4.50 -1.66 -16.36
N MET A 291 3.31 -1.20 -16.78
CA MET A 291 2.71 0.03 -16.28
C MET A 291 1.29 -0.27 -15.79
N TYR A 292 0.86 0.41 -14.73
CA TYR A 292 -0.54 0.43 -14.34
C TYR A 292 -1.06 1.87 -14.32
N MET A 293 -2.18 2.08 -14.99
CA MET A 293 -2.88 3.36 -15.02
C MET A 293 -4.38 3.12 -14.91
N GLN A 294 -4.95 3.43 -13.76
CA GLN A 294 -6.36 3.18 -13.45
C GLN A 294 -7.30 3.74 -14.52
N GLY A 295 -8.20 2.91 -15.04
CA GLY A 295 -9.18 3.31 -16.07
C GLY A 295 -8.62 3.44 -17.49
N ASP A 296 -7.34 3.09 -17.69
CA ASP A 296 -6.76 2.99 -19.03
C ASP A 296 -7.12 1.66 -19.69
N ALA A 297 -7.42 1.67 -20.99
CA ALA A 297 -7.85 0.48 -21.71
C ALA A 297 -6.74 -0.58 -21.86
N GLN A 298 -5.50 -0.15 -21.96
CA GLN A 298 -4.35 -1.03 -22.19
C GLN A 298 -3.61 -1.37 -20.88
N HIS A 299 -3.54 -0.42 -19.93
CA HIS A 299 -2.75 -0.51 -18.70
C HIS A 299 -3.61 -0.47 -17.43
N GLY A 300 -4.92 -0.65 -17.53
CA GLY A 300 -5.86 -0.61 -16.39
C GLY A 300 -5.97 -1.92 -15.60
N ASP A 301 -5.32 -2.99 -16.05
CA ASP A 301 -5.28 -4.27 -15.34
C ASP A 301 -4.10 -4.31 -14.35
N ALA A 302 -4.42 -4.30 -13.06
CA ALA A 302 -3.40 -4.38 -12.01
C ALA A 302 -2.70 -5.74 -11.93
N VAL A 303 -3.31 -6.81 -12.39
CA VAL A 303 -2.70 -8.16 -12.43
C VAL A 303 -1.56 -8.19 -13.44
N ALA A 304 -1.68 -7.43 -14.54
CA ALA A 304 -0.65 -7.32 -15.57
C ALA A 304 0.66 -6.69 -15.07
N LEU A 305 0.66 -6.01 -13.90
CA LEU A 305 1.89 -5.52 -13.26
C LEU A 305 2.83 -6.64 -12.83
N ARG A 306 2.31 -7.85 -12.59
CA ARG A 306 3.10 -8.98 -12.09
C ARG A 306 3.92 -8.61 -10.85
N MET A 307 3.25 -8.03 -9.85
CA MET A 307 3.88 -7.67 -8.58
C MET A 307 4.54 -8.89 -7.92
N GLY A 308 5.71 -8.66 -7.30
CA GLY A 308 6.53 -9.72 -6.71
C GLY A 308 7.50 -10.40 -7.69
N LEU A 309 7.44 -10.07 -8.99
CA LEU A 309 8.39 -10.56 -10.01
C LEU A 309 9.41 -9.47 -10.38
N ALA A 310 10.62 -9.90 -10.70
CA ALA A 310 11.68 -9.02 -11.20
C ALA A 310 11.24 -8.18 -12.42
N GLY A 311 11.85 -7.01 -12.59
CA GLY A 311 11.58 -6.08 -13.68
C GLY A 311 11.05 -4.73 -13.21
N ILE A 312 10.75 -3.85 -14.15
CA ILE A 312 10.37 -2.46 -13.89
C ILE A 312 8.85 -2.30 -13.85
N LYS A 313 8.34 -1.62 -12.83
CA LYS A 313 6.92 -1.30 -12.67
C LYS A 313 6.76 0.23 -12.61
N VAL A 314 6.06 0.80 -13.60
CA VAL A 314 5.80 2.24 -13.68
C VAL A 314 4.42 2.53 -13.10
N LEU A 315 4.39 3.31 -12.02
CA LEU A 315 3.19 3.63 -11.25
C LEU A 315 3.09 5.13 -11.00
N ASN A 316 1.86 5.63 -10.82
CA ASN A 316 1.70 6.95 -10.20
C ASN A 316 1.75 6.86 -8.67
N ASP A 317 1.94 8.00 -8.01
CA ASP A 317 2.10 8.09 -6.56
C ASP A 317 0.95 7.43 -5.78
N LYS A 318 -0.30 7.62 -6.23
CA LYS A 318 -1.49 7.03 -5.56
C LYS A 318 -1.52 5.51 -5.69
N SER A 319 -1.09 4.97 -6.84
CA SER A 319 -1.03 3.53 -7.10
C SER A 319 0.16 2.86 -6.42
N ALA A 320 1.18 3.62 -6.04
CA ALA A 320 2.34 3.14 -5.29
C ALA A 320 2.01 2.80 -3.83
N LYS A 321 0.91 3.33 -3.29
CA LYS A 321 0.49 3.06 -1.92
C LYS A 321 0.18 1.57 -1.71
N GLY A 322 0.62 1.02 -0.57
CA GLY A 322 0.45 -0.40 -0.22
C GLY A 322 1.40 -1.36 -0.96
N THR A 323 2.16 -0.87 -1.95
CA THR A 323 3.16 -1.69 -2.67
C THR A 323 4.52 -1.66 -1.97
N GLU A 324 5.42 -2.54 -2.42
CA GLU A 324 6.82 -2.56 -1.99
C GLU A 324 7.71 -3.08 -3.11
N PHE A 325 8.95 -2.59 -3.17
CA PHE A 325 9.91 -2.90 -4.22
C PHE A 325 11.31 -3.08 -3.64
N ASP A 326 12.18 -3.82 -4.32
CA ASP A 326 13.59 -3.88 -3.90
C ASP A 326 14.23 -2.51 -4.05
N THR A 327 13.98 -1.83 -5.17
CA THR A 327 14.49 -0.49 -5.48
C THR A 327 13.37 0.42 -5.97
N VAL A 328 13.42 1.69 -5.57
CA VAL A 328 12.48 2.72 -6.07
C VAL A 328 13.24 3.87 -6.70
N PHE A 329 12.74 4.32 -7.84
CA PHE A 329 13.10 5.58 -8.50
C PHE A 329 11.92 6.54 -8.45
N LEU A 330 12.13 7.73 -7.89
CA LEU A 330 11.22 8.86 -7.99
C LEU A 330 11.72 9.76 -9.12
N VAL A 331 10.97 9.86 -10.22
CA VAL A 331 11.36 10.65 -11.39
C VAL A 331 10.80 12.06 -11.32
N ASP A 332 11.48 12.99 -12.03
CA ASP A 332 11.08 14.39 -12.14
C ASP A 332 10.82 15.06 -10.76
N VAL A 333 11.64 14.74 -9.74
CA VAL A 333 11.41 15.22 -8.36
C VAL A 333 11.55 16.74 -8.19
N ASP A 334 12.29 17.41 -9.07
CA ASP A 334 12.47 18.85 -9.13
C ASP A 334 11.24 19.60 -9.68
N THR A 335 10.38 18.91 -10.40
CA THR A 335 9.16 19.48 -10.98
C THR A 335 7.88 19.01 -10.29
N ARG A 336 8.00 18.35 -9.14
CA ARG A 336 6.83 17.88 -8.39
C ARG A 336 5.97 19.08 -7.98
N LYS A 337 4.68 18.98 -8.32
CA LYS A 337 3.71 19.96 -7.84
C LYS A 337 3.44 19.75 -6.37
N THR A 338 3.42 20.84 -5.63
CA THR A 338 3.08 20.86 -4.22
C THR A 338 1.61 21.26 -4.05
N ASN A 339 0.93 20.61 -3.08
CA ASN A 339 -0.43 20.96 -2.69
C ASN A 339 -0.39 21.71 -1.35
N SER A 340 -0.73 21.01 -0.26
CA SER A 340 -0.46 21.50 1.08
C SER A 340 0.83 20.89 1.63
N HIS A 341 1.44 21.59 2.59
CA HIS A 341 2.71 21.13 3.19
C HIS A 341 2.60 19.73 3.84
N ASP A 342 1.46 19.40 4.43
CA ASP A 342 1.25 18.12 5.09
C ASP A 342 0.88 17.00 4.09
N GLU A 343 0.06 17.29 3.07
CA GLU A 343 -0.27 16.31 2.02
C GLU A 343 0.98 15.91 1.22
N ASP A 344 1.85 16.88 0.90
CA ASP A 344 3.11 16.61 0.22
C ASP A 344 4.05 15.78 1.09
N ALA A 345 4.12 16.10 2.38
CA ALA A 345 4.90 15.33 3.32
C ALA A 345 4.38 13.89 3.47
N MET A 346 3.07 13.70 3.65
CA MET A 346 2.48 12.36 3.69
C MET A 346 2.74 11.58 2.40
N THR A 347 2.63 12.24 1.24
CA THR A 347 2.93 11.60 -0.04
C THR A 347 4.39 11.15 -0.11
N MET A 348 5.34 12.01 0.25
CA MET A 348 6.77 11.67 0.27
C MET A 348 7.06 10.57 1.32
N PHE A 349 6.44 10.61 2.48
CA PHE A 349 6.53 9.55 3.48
C PHE A 349 6.12 8.19 2.91
N VAL A 350 4.97 8.14 2.23
CA VAL A 350 4.49 6.94 1.54
C VAL A 350 5.51 6.46 0.51
N LEU A 351 5.96 7.32 -0.40
CA LEU A 351 6.83 6.93 -1.51
C LEU A 351 8.21 6.50 -1.04
N CYS A 352 8.82 7.25 -0.09
CA CYS A 352 10.12 6.93 0.48
C CYS A 352 10.11 5.65 1.33
N SER A 353 8.95 5.21 1.80
CA SER A 353 8.81 3.97 2.58
C SER A 353 8.58 2.72 1.71
N ARG A 354 8.45 2.85 0.39
CA ARG A 354 8.20 1.70 -0.52
C ARG A 354 9.43 0.83 -0.82
N PRO A 355 10.68 1.39 -0.94
CA PRO A 355 11.84 0.56 -1.25
C PRO A 355 12.30 -0.28 -0.06
N ARG A 356 12.78 -1.49 -0.34
CA ARG A 356 13.40 -2.38 0.64
C ARG A 356 14.90 -2.10 0.80
N THR A 357 15.61 -1.82 -0.31
CA THR A 357 17.09 -1.76 -0.33
C THR A 357 17.68 -0.48 -0.88
N SER A 358 17.06 0.16 -1.88
CA SER A 358 17.64 1.33 -2.55
C SER A 358 16.58 2.36 -2.96
N LEU A 359 16.88 3.63 -2.76
CA LEU A 359 16.02 4.76 -3.08
C LEU A 359 16.81 5.80 -3.88
N TYR A 360 16.29 6.13 -5.06
CA TYR A 360 16.88 7.11 -5.97
C TYR A 360 15.89 8.21 -6.30
N PHE A 361 16.36 9.44 -6.26
CA PHE A 361 15.63 10.62 -6.69
C PHE A 361 16.25 11.14 -7.99
N LEU A 362 15.46 11.28 -9.03
CA LEU A 362 15.92 11.73 -10.34
C LEU A 362 15.25 13.05 -10.71
N GLY A 363 16.03 14.01 -11.17
CA GLY A 363 15.53 15.30 -11.59
C GLY A 363 16.37 15.90 -12.73
N ASN A 364 15.90 17.01 -13.29
CA ASN A 364 16.59 17.71 -14.38
C ASN A 364 17.47 18.86 -13.90
N ALA A 365 17.21 19.38 -12.69
CA ALA A 365 17.90 20.54 -12.14
C ALA A 365 19.16 20.14 -11.37
N SER A 366 20.23 20.90 -11.52
CA SER A 366 21.45 20.77 -10.70
C SER A 366 21.26 21.26 -9.26
N ALA A 367 20.26 22.12 -9.01
CA ALA A 367 19.88 22.54 -7.67
C ALA A 367 19.12 21.40 -6.95
N PHE A 368 19.38 21.24 -5.66
CA PHE A 368 18.68 20.25 -4.85
C PHE A 368 17.17 20.59 -4.77
N PRO A 369 16.27 19.63 -5.04
CA PRO A 369 14.83 19.88 -5.12
C PRO A 369 14.20 20.31 -3.79
N ASP A 370 13.33 21.31 -3.83
CA ASP A 370 12.58 21.78 -2.65
C ASP A 370 11.69 20.66 -2.06
N SER A 371 11.17 19.78 -2.90
CA SER A 371 10.39 18.61 -2.48
C SER A 371 11.16 17.67 -1.54
N LEU A 372 12.49 17.71 -1.56
CA LEU A 372 13.38 16.88 -0.73
C LEU A 372 14.05 17.67 0.40
N ALA A 373 13.76 18.97 0.55
CA ALA A 373 14.47 19.86 1.47
C ALA A 373 14.47 19.38 2.93
N ARG A 374 13.40 18.70 3.38
CA ARG A 374 13.30 18.15 4.74
C ARG A 374 14.35 17.06 5.05
N ALA A 375 14.85 16.37 4.03
CA ALA A 375 15.79 15.26 4.17
C ALA A 375 17.15 15.53 3.51
N ARG A 376 17.49 16.79 3.25
CA ARG A 376 18.71 17.16 2.50
C ARG A 376 19.99 16.59 3.10
N ASP A 377 20.09 16.55 4.41
CA ASP A 377 21.25 16.05 5.16
C ASP A 377 21.39 14.52 5.12
N LEU A 378 20.39 13.80 4.64
CA LEU A 378 20.33 12.33 4.53
C LEU A 378 20.38 11.82 3.09
N ILE A 379 20.46 12.71 2.10
CA ILE A 379 20.44 12.38 0.67
C ILE A 379 21.75 12.83 0.03
N GLU A 380 22.49 11.87 -0.56
CA GLU A 380 23.69 12.16 -1.31
C GLU A 380 23.36 12.83 -2.66
N CYS A 381 24.16 13.82 -3.07
CA CYS A 381 24.08 14.40 -4.40
C CYS A 381 25.12 13.75 -5.31
N ALA A 382 24.71 13.12 -6.42
CA ALA A 382 25.57 12.39 -7.35
C ALA A 382 25.42 12.90 -8.80
#